data_b03bc0051e2fbfee662d188862259593
#
_entry.id   b03bc0051e2fbfee662d188862259593
#
_cell.length_a   1.000
_cell.length_b   1.000
_cell.length_c   1.000
_cell.angle_alpha   90.00
_cell.angle_beta   90.00
_cell.angle_gamma   90.00
#
_symmetry.space_group_name_H-M   'P 1'
#
loop_
_entity.id
_entity.type
_entity.pdbx_description
1 polymer ?
#
loop_
_entity_poly.entity_id
_entity_poly.type
_entity_poly.pdbx_seq_one_letter_code
_entity_poly.pdbx_strand_id
1 'polypeptide(L)'
;MGTYIIVGASHGIGEATAAKLMSEGHQVVNIARTANPSCENHIWDANSDEVLPSMDGPIAGIVYSPGSIVLKPFHRLSQEDFKADFQLNVLGAVKVIQAYLPNLKQNGGGSIVLYSTVAVQTGMGFHASIASSKGAIEGLTRSLAAELASQQIRVNAIAPSLTNTPLASGLLNSPEKIEAGGKRHPLGRVGESSDVANLTAFLVAPENTWITGQIIGVDGGMGSLKPA
;
A
#
# COMPACT_ATOMS: atom_id res chain seq x y z
N MET A 1 4.09 5.23 21.82
CA MET A 1 2.68 5.31 21.35
C MET A 1 2.59 6.43 20.33
N GLY A 2 2.02 6.18 19.15
CA GLY A 2 1.87 7.18 18.09
C GLY A 2 0.53 7.00 17.37
N THR A 3 0.09 8.04 16.64
CA THR A 3 -1.11 8.00 15.80
C THR A 3 -0.71 7.75 14.35
N TYR A 4 -1.35 6.79 13.70
CA TYR A 4 -1.11 6.43 12.31
C TYR A 4 -2.38 6.60 11.49
N ILE A 5 -2.26 7.24 10.34
CA ILE A 5 -3.34 7.28 9.35
C ILE A 5 -3.14 6.09 8.39
N ILE A 6 -4.17 5.26 8.27
CA ILE A 6 -4.22 4.21 7.26
C ILE A 6 -5.39 4.49 6.34
N VAL A 7 -5.09 4.85 5.10
CA VAL A 7 -6.12 4.93 4.08
C VAL A 7 -6.41 3.52 3.58
N GLY A 8 -7.66 3.07 3.74
CA GLY A 8 -8.08 1.71 3.36
C GLY A 8 -7.86 0.64 4.43
N ALA A 9 -7.99 0.98 5.73
CA ALA A 9 -7.88 0.01 6.83
C ALA A 9 -9.13 -0.87 7.04
N SER A 10 -10.12 -0.82 6.17
CA SER A 10 -11.37 -1.56 6.35
C SER A 10 -11.25 -3.04 5.97
N HIS A 11 -10.31 -3.40 5.11
CA HIS A 11 -10.17 -4.76 4.57
C HIS A 11 -8.71 -5.08 4.20
N GLY A 12 -8.39 -6.38 4.15
CA GLY A 12 -7.17 -6.91 3.56
C GLY A 12 -5.89 -6.41 4.23
N ILE A 13 -4.92 -5.94 3.44
CA ILE A 13 -3.61 -5.52 3.95
C ILE A 13 -3.73 -4.34 4.90
N GLY A 14 -4.58 -3.35 4.58
CA GLY A 14 -4.78 -2.18 5.43
C GLY A 14 -5.40 -2.54 6.79
N GLU A 15 -6.40 -3.42 6.81
CA GLU A 15 -7.00 -3.96 8.04
C GLU A 15 -6.00 -4.72 8.89
N ALA A 16 -5.23 -5.64 8.26
CA ALA A 16 -4.19 -6.40 8.95
C ALA A 16 -3.10 -5.48 9.53
N THR A 17 -2.74 -4.41 8.80
CA THR A 17 -1.80 -3.39 9.28
C THR A 17 -2.35 -2.62 10.47
N ALA A 18 -3.63 -2.22 10.41
CA ALA A 18 -4.30 -1.54 11.53
C ALA A 18 -4.32 -2.43 12.79
N ALA A 19 -4.74 -3.67 12.64
CA ALA A 19 -4.75 -4.64 13.74
C ALA A 19 -3.35 -4.83 14.37
N LYS A 20 -2.31 -4.92 13.53
CA LYS A 20 -0.93 -5.05 13.97
C LYS A 20 -0.47 -3.84 14.77
N LEU A 21 -0.65 -2.63 14.26
CA LEU A 21 -0.25 -1.39 14.94
C LEU A 21 -1.02 -1.18 16.26
N MET A 22 -2.32 -1.48 16.28
CA MET A 22 -3.12 -1.40 17.50
C MET A 22 -2.66 -2.43 18.55
N SER A 23 -2.27 -3.63 18.15
CA SER A 23 -1.72 -4.64 19.06
C SER A 23 -0.37 -4.23 19.69
N GLU A 24 0.34 -3.30 19.03
CA GLU A 24 1.59 -2.69 19.52
C GLU A 24 1.35 -1.41 20.34
N GLY A 25 0.08 -1.09 20.64
CA GLY A 25 -0.30 0.04 21.49
C GLY A 25 -0.39 1.39 20.77
N HIS A 26 -0.48 1.39 19.44
CA HIS A 26 -0.64 2.60 18.64
C HIS A 26 -2.13 2.94 18.38
N GLN A 27 -2.41 4.20 18.15
CA GLN A 27 -3.71 4.66 17.64
C GLN A 27 -3.73 4.59 16.12
N VAL A 28 -4.85 4.15 15.56
CA VAL A 28 -5.05 4.07 14.11
C VAL A 28 -6.32 4.83 13.73
N VAL A 29 -6.15 5.73 12.76
CA VAL A 29 -7.25 6.43 12.10
C VAL A 29 -7.44 5.82 10.71
N ASN A 30 -8.61 5.24 10.48
CA ASN A 30 -9.01 4.70 9.19
C ASN A 30 -9.67 5.80 8.34
N ILE A 31 -9.15 6.03 7.14
CA ILE A 31 -9.79 6.88 6.13
C ILE A 31 -10.16 6.00 4.95
N ALA A 32 -11.44 5.69 4.78
CA ALA A 32 -11.89 4.74 3.77
C ALA A 32 -13.36 4.91 3.43
N ARG A 33 -13.83 4.23 2.39
CA ARG A 33 -15.24 4.18 2.00
C ARG A 33 -16.12 3.45 3.02
N THR A 34 -15.53 2.59 3.82
CA THR A 34 -16.22 1.78 4.84
C THR A 34 -15.47 1.87 6.16
N ALA A 35 -16.20 1.84 7.27
CA ALA A 35 -15.61 1.86 8.59
C ALA A 35 -14.90 0.55 8.95
N ASN A 36 -13.88 0.67 9.79
CA ASN A 36 -13.31 -0.44 10.56
C ASN A 36 -13.74 -0.24 12.03
N PRO A 37 -14.52 -1.16 12.62
CA PRO A 37 -15.10 -0.97 13.97
C PRO A 37 -14.05 -0.86 15.08
N SER A 38 -12.80 -1.24 14.82
CA SER A 38 -11.70 -1.17 15.79
C SER A 38 -10.91 0.14 15.73
N CYS A 39 -11.18 1.01 14.74
CA CYS A 39 -10.45 2.26 14.51
C CYS A 39 -11.34 3.49 14.72
N GLU A 40 -10.70 4.65 14.91
CA GLU A 40 -11.35 5.91 14.58
C GLU A 40 -11.58 5.97 13.06
N ASN A 41 -12.75 6.44 12.61
CA ASN A 41 -13.14 6.34 11.20
C ASN A 41 -13.55 7.67 10.60
N HIS A 42 -13.02 7.93 9.41
CA HIS A 42 -13.48 9.00 8.52
C HIS A 42 -13.84 8.40 7.16
N ILE A 43 -15.04 8.67 6.69
CA ILE A 43 -15.52 8.18 5.39
C ILE A 43 -15.00 9.10 4.29
N TRP A 44 -14.28 8.51 3.34
CA TRP A 44 -13.72 9.21 2.19
C TRP A 44 -13.39 8.23 1.06
N ASP A 45 -13.58 8.67 -0.19
CA ASP A 45 -13.21 7.90 -1.39
C ASP A 45 -12.03 8.56 -2.11
N ALA A 46 -10.98 7.78 -2.36
CA ALA A 46 -9.78 8.23 -3.08
C ALA A 46 -10.06 8.67 -4.53
N ASN A 47 -11.19 8.26 -5.10
CA ASN A 47 -11.63 8.69 -6.43
C ASN A 47 -12.54 9.93 -6.39
N SER A 48 -12.90 10.44 -5.22
CA SER A 48 -13.75 11.62 -5.11
C SER A 48 -12.96 12.92 -5.10
N ASP A 49 -13.63 14.00 -5.44
CA ASP A 49 -13.12 15.37 -5.29
C ASP A 49 -13.31 15.92 -3.87
N GLU A 50 -13.89 15.13 -2.98
CA GLU A 50 -14.12 15.53 -1.59
C GLU A 50 -12.83 15.90 -0.87
N VAL A 51 -12.94 16.87 0.01
CA VAL A 51 -11.83 17.27 0.86
C VAL A 51 -11.58 16.17 1.90
N LEU A 52 -10.31 15.88 2.14
CA LEU A 52 -9.92 14.94 3.20
C LEU A 52 -10.33 15.51 4.57
N PRO A 53 -10.70 14.65 5.52
CA PRO A 53 -10.99 15.09 6.88
C PRO A 53 -9.78 15.78 7.49
N SER A 54 -10.01 16.86 8.25
CA SER A 54 -8.94 17.49 9.02
C SER A 54 -8.50 16.58 10.17
N MET A 55 -7.20 16.58 10.45
CA MET A 55 -6.62 15.86 11.57
C MET A 55 -5.92 16.84 12.48
N ASP A 56 -6.26 16.80 13.77
CA ASP A 56 -5.62 17.62 14.76
C ASP A 56 -4.41 16.89 15.37
N GLY A 57 -3.30 17.64 15.56
CA GLY A 57 -2.12 17.13 16.25
C GLY A 57 -1.14 16.32 15.37
N PRO A 58 -0.09 15.81 16.00
CA PRO A 58 0.98 15.09 15.30
C PRO A 58 0.56 13.67 14.92
N ILE A 59 1.05 13.20 13.76
CA ILE A 59 0.94 11.81 13.32
C ILE A 59 2.31 11.20 13.11
N ALA A 60 2.47 9.92 13.48
CA ALA A 60 3.72 9.19 13.36
C ALA A 60 3.92 8.56 11.98
N GLY A 61 2.82 8.31 11.25
CA GLY A 61 2.94 7.74 9.91
C GLY A 61 1.66 7.72 9.10
N ILE A 62 1.85 7.53 7.79
CA ILE A 62 0.80 7.38 6.79
C ILE A 62 1.00 6.08 6.04
N VAL A 63 -0.04 5.27 5.94
CA VAL A 63 -0.09 4.08 5.07
C VAL A 63 -1.18 4.28 4.03
N TYR A 64 -0.82 4.25 2.75
CA TYR A 64 -1.80 4.37 1.67
C TYR A 64 -2.03 3.00 1.03
N SER A 65 -3.16 2.35 1.38
CA SER A 65 -3.50 0.98 0.97
C SER A 65 -4.55 0.83 -0.15
N PRO A 66 -5.25 1.87 -0.64
CA PRO A 66 -6.14 1.70 -1.78
C PRO A 66 -5.41 1.17 -3.01
N GLY A 67 -6.10 0.31 -3.76
CA GLY A 67 -5.58 -0.27 -4.98
C GLY A 67 -6.67 -0.89 -5.82
N SER A 68 -6.30 -1.27 -7.04
CA SER A 68 -7.15 -1.90 -8.04
C SER A 68 -6.48 -3.13 -8.63
N ILE A 69 -7.29 -4.03 -9.18
CA ILE A 69 -6.82 -5.15 -9.99
C ILE A 69 -7.63 -5.14 -11.30
N VAL A 70 -7.06 -4.55 -12.35
CA VAL A 70 -7.63 -4.55 -13.70
C VAL A 70 -6.69 -5.34 -14.63
N LEU A 71 -7.02 -6.60 -14.86
CA LEU A 71 -6.22 -7.50 -15.70
C LEU A 71 -6.90 -7.71 -17.04
N LYS A 72 -6.36 -7.08 -18.09
CA LYS A 72 -6.88 -7.16 -19.44
C LYS A 72 -5.74 -7.29 -20.47
N PRO A 73 -5.93 -7.98 -21.60
CA PRO A 73 -5.02 -7.89 -22.73
C PRO A 73 -4.83 -6.43 -23.14
N PHE A 74 -3.62 -6.03 -23.51
CA PHE A 74 -3.28 -4.63 -23.80
C PHE A 74 -4.22 -3.97 -24.84
N HIS A 75 -4.58 -4.71 -25.90
CA HIS A 75 -5.49 -4.22 -26.93
C HIS A 75 -6.94 -4.01 -26.47
N ARG A 76 -7.30 -4.45 -25.27
CA ARG A 76 -8.61 -4.25 -24.62
C ARG A 76 -8.58 -3.22 -23.51
N LEU A 77 -7.41 -2.71 -23.15
CA LEU A 77 -7.27 -1.61 -22.18
C LEU A 77 -7.62 -0.30 -22.88
N SER A 78 -8.53 0.45 -22.29
CA SER A 78 -8.86 1.81 -22.71
C SER A 78 -7.96 2.83 -21.99
N GLN A 79 -7.91 4.05 -22.49
CA GLN A 79 -7.26 5.15 -21.77
C GLN A 79 -7.91 5.40 -20.41
N GLU A 80 -9.21 5.15 -20.28
CA GLU A 80 -9.95 5.33 -19.04
C GLU A 80 -9.51 4.29 -17.97
N ASP A 81 -9.17 3.05 -18.37
CA ASP A 81 -8.59 2.08 -17.44
C ASP A 81 -7.27 2.60 -16.84
N PHE A 82 -6.40 3.20 -17.66
CA PHE A 82 -5.15 3.82 -17.19
C PHE A 82 -5.38 5.02 -16.28
N LYS A 83 -6.31 5.91 -16.66
CA LYS A 83 -6.66 7.08 -15.85
C LYS A 83 -7.23 6.66 -14.48
N ALA A 84 -8.12 5.68 -14.45
CA ALA A 84 -8.71 5.18 -13.22
C ALA A 84 -7.67 4.56 -12.30
N ASP A 85 -6.77 3.71 -12.83
CA ASP A 85 -5.67 3.14 -12.05
C ASP A 85 -4.73 4.24 -11.53
N PHE A 86 -4.41 5.23 -12.36
CA PHE A 86 -3.53 6.33 -11.95
C PHE A 86 -4.20 7.23 -10.91
N GLN A 87 -5.49 7.55 -11.09
CA GLN A 87 -6.26 8.35 -10.14
C GLN A 87 -6.28 7.70 -8.76
N LEU A 88 -6.66 6.43 -8.70
CA LEU A 88 -6.77 5.71 -7.42
C LEU A 88 -5.41 5.52 -6.76
N ASN A 89 -4.42 4.99 -7.51
CA ASN A 89 -3.17 4.54 -6.92
C ASN A 89 -2.17 5.67 -6.68
N VAL A 90 -2.13 6.68 -7.58
CA VAL A 90 -1.11 7.74 -7.55
C VAL A 90 -1.67 9.04 -7.03
N LEU A 91 -2.68 9.61 -7.70
CA LEU A 91 -3.20 10.93 -7.30
C LEU A 91 -3.89 10.89 -5.95
N GLY A 92 -4.59 9.80 -5.61
CA GLY A 92 -5.13 9.60 -4.27
C GLY A 92 -4.02 9.57 -3.19
N ALA A 93 -2.91 8.89 -3.44
CA ALA A 93 -1.77 8.90 -2.51
C ALA A 93 -1.16 10.30 -2.37
N VAL A 94 -0.96 11.01 -3.49
CA VAL A 94 -0.45 12.40 -3.48
C VAL A 94 -1.36 13.30 -2.66
N LYS A 95 -2.69 13.24 -2.88
CA LYS A 95 -3.68 14.05 -2.15
C LYS A 95 -3.61 13.81 -0.64
N VAL A 96 -3.52 12.55 -0.22
CA VAL A 96 -3.41 12.17 1.20
C VAL A 96 -2.10 12.66 1.81
N ILE A 97 -0.97 12.43 1.14
CA ILE A 97 0.33 12.84 1.65
C ILE A 97 0.40 14.36 1.80
N GLN A 98 -0.06 15.12 0.80
CA GLN A 98 -0.08 16.59 0.86
C GLN A 98 -0.96 17.10 2.01
N ALA A 99 -2.12 16.49 2.24
CA ALA A 99 -3.03 16.90 3.31
C ALA A 99 -2.44 16.71 4.70
N TYR A 100 -1.72 15.60 4.94
CA TYR A 100 -1.23 15.24 6.27
C TYR A 100 0.29 15.41 6.47
N LEU A 101 0.99 15.92 5.48
CA LEU A 101 2.41 16.26 5.62
C LEU A 101 2.67 17.26 6.77
N PRO A 102 1.83 18.29 7.02
CA PRO A 102 2.00 19.17 8.17
C PRO A 102 1.99 18.42 9.52
N ASN A 103 1.12 17.41 9.66
CA ASN A 103 1.00 16.62 10.89
C ASN A 103 2.24 15.72 11.13
N LEU A 104 2.85 15.16 10.05
CA LEU A 104 4.13 14.45 10.13
C LEU A 104 5.26 15.39 10.57
N LYS A 105 5.31 16.63 10.02
CA LYS A 105 6.28 17.65 10.43
C LYS A 105 6.10 18.07 11.87
N GLN A 106 4.86 18.23 12.32
CA GLN A 106 4.54 18.55 13.72
C GLN A 106 5.01 17.45 14.69
N ASN A 107 5.03 16.20 14.23
CA ASN A 107 5.57 15.06 15.00
C ASN A 107 7.12 15.09 15.10
N GLY A 108 7.78 15.96 14.36
CA GLY A 108 9.24 15.98 14.24
C GLY A 108 9.78 14.95 13.23
N GLY A 109 8.93 14.42 12.39
CA GLY A 109 9.23 13.38 11.39
C GLY A 109 8.23 12.23 11.44
N GLY A 110 8.48 11.18 10.65
CA GLY A 110 7.58 10.03 10.59
C GLY A 110 7.87 9.11 9.41
N SER A 111 6.92 8.25 9.07
CA SER A 111 7.08 7.29 7.99
C SER A 111 5.86 7.23 7.09
N ILE A 112 6.11 7.17 5.78
CA ILE A 112 5.08 6.96 4.75
C ILE A 112 5.34 5.61 4.09
N VAL A 113 4.32 4.76 4.03
CA VAL A 113 4.37 3.48 3.31
C VAL A 113 3.33 3.47 2.20
N LEU A 114 3.82 3.18 0.99
CA LEU A 114 3.02 3.03 -0.23
C LEU A 114 3.08 1.57 -0.70
N TYR A 115 2.15 1.17 -1.58
CA TYR A 115 2.17 -0.17 -2.15
C TYR A 115 2.40 -0.13 -3.66
N SER A 116 3.48 -0.77 -4.10
CA SER A 116 3.75 -1.16 -5.48
C SER A 116 3.21 -2.56 -5.76
N THR A 117 3.82 -3.29 -6.66
CA THR A 117 3.56 -4.69 -6.99
C THR A 117 4.79 -5.33 -7.62
N VAL A 118 5.01 -6.61 -7.39
CA VAL A 118 6.04 -7.39 -8.07
C VAL A 118 5.96 -7.29 -9.60
N ALA A 119 4.77 -7.06 -10.15
CA ALA A 119 4.53 -6.94 -11.59
C ALA A 119 5.29 -5.78 -12.26
N VAL A 120 5.71 -4.75 -11.50
CA VAL A 120 6.53 -3.65 -12.02
C VAL A 120 7.92 -4.14 -12.40
N GLN A 121 8.52 -4.99 -11.57
CA GLN A 121 9.90 -5.46 -11.76
C GLN A 121 9.99 -6.68 -12.67
N THR A 122 9.05 -7.62 -12.54
CA THR A 122 9.09 -8.88 -13.29
C THR A 122 8.47 -8.79 -14.68
N GLY A 123 7.61 -7.79 -14.94
CA GLY A 123 6.84 -7.71 -16.16
C GLY A 123 5.84 -8.87 -16.29
N MET A 124 4.57 -8.60 -16.00
CA MET A 124 3.51 -9.62 -16.04
C MET A 124 2.50 -9.33 -17.15
N GLY A 125 2.11 -10.35 -17.91
CA GLY A 125 1.05 -10.24 -18.91
C GLY A 125 -0.25 -9.71 -18.30
N PHE A 126 -1.02 -8.93 -19.05
CA PHE A 126 -2.31 -8.34 -18.66
C PHE A 126 -2.25 -7.25 -17.56
N HIS A 127 -1.08 -6.85 -17.10
CA HIS A 127 -0.90 -5.89 -16.00
C HIS A 127 -0.52 -4.48 -16.47
N ALA A 128 -0.59 -4.15 -17.75
CA ALA A 128 -0.03 -2.92 -18.30
C ALA A 128 -0.53 -1.66 -17.58
N SER A 129 -1.84 -1.52 -17.29
CA SER A 129 -2.39 -0.36 -16.61
C SER A 129 -1.91 -0.27 -15.16
N ILE A 130 -2.13 -1.32 -14.37
CA ILE A 130 -1.78 -1.32 -12.95
C ILE A 130 -0.25 -1.25 -12.73
N ALA A 131 0.55 -1.94 -13.55
CA ALA A 131 2.00 -1.87 -13.44
C ALA A 131 2.54 -0.47 -13.78
N SER A 132 1.93 0.24 -14.73
CA SER A 132 2.29 1.63 -15.04
C SER A 132 2.04 2.56 -13.86
N SER A 133 0.86 2.50 -13.24
CA SER A 133 0.55 3.33 -12.07
C SER A 133 1.37 2.95 -10.84
N LYS A 134 1.66 1.66 -10.63
CA LYS A 134 2.51 1.21 -9.52
C LYS A 134 4.00 1.53 -9.76
N GLY A 135 4.45 1.57 -11.02
CA GLY A 135 5.76 2.12 -11.37
C GLY A 135 5.89 3.61 -11.04
N ALA A 136 4.81 4.38 -11.26
CA ALA A 136 4.75 5.78 -10.84
C ALA A 136 4.84 5.92 -9.29
N ILE A 137 4.21 5.02 -8.51
CA ILE A 137 4.37 4.96 -7.05
C ILE A 137 5.83 4.73 -6.65
N GLU A 138 6.58 3.88 -7.36
CA GLU A 138 8.00 3.67 -7.06
C GLU A 138 8.84 4.93 -7.33
N GLY A 139 8.56 5.66 -8.42
CA GLY A 139 9.16 6.96 -8.70
C GLY A 139 8.82 8.00 -7.63
N LEU A 140 7.54 8.09 -7.26
CA LEU A 140 7.05 8.98 -6.21
C LEU A 140 7.73 8.67 -4.86
N THR A 141 7.86 7.40 -4.51
CA THR A 141 8.52 6.94 -3.27
C THR A 141 9.95 7.48 -3.17
N ARG A 142 10.75 7.33 -4.23
CA ARG A 142 12.15 7.79 -4.23
C ARG A 142 12.26 9.30 -4.20
N SER A 143 11.42 10.01 -4.96
CA SER A 143 11.39 11.47 -4.98
C SER A 143 11.02 12.05 -3.61
N LEU A 144 9.94 11.56 -3.00
CA LEU A 144 9.52 12.04 -1.69
C LEU A 144 10.53 11.66 -0.60
N ALA A 145 11.14 10.48 -0.67
CA ALA A 145 12.19 10.09 0.27
C ALA A 145 13.37 11.06 0.22
N ALA A 146 13.80 11.48 -0.97
CA ALA A 146 14.88 12.46 -1.13
C ALA A 146 14.49 13.86 -0.62
N GLU A 147 13.28 14.31 -0.97
CA GLU A 147 12.80 15.65 -0.60
C GLU A 147 12.54 15.80 0.91
N LEU A 148 12.00 14.76 1.54
CA LEU A 148 11.54 14.82 2.93
C LEU A 148 12.56 14.31 3.95
N ALA A 149 13.71 13.79 3.50
CA ALA A 149 14.75 13.23 4.38
C ALA A 149 15.24 14.24 5.43
N SER A 150 15.48 15.51 5.04
CA SER A 150 15.91 16.56 5.96
C SER A 150 14.88 16.90 7.05
N GLN A 151 13.63 16.50 6.84
CA GLN A 151 12.52 16.66 7.78
C GLN A 151 12.27 15.39 8.61
N GLN A 152 13.21 14.44 8.58
CA GLN A 152 13.12 13.14 9.27
C GLN A 152 11.88 12.32 8.87
N ILE A 153 11.35 12.52 7.64
CA ILE A 153 10.23 11.75 7.10
C ILE A 153 10.79 10.74 6.11
N ARG A 154 10.57 9.46 6.42
CA ARG A 154 10.97 8.33 5.58
C ARG A 154 9.82 7.93 4.65
N VAL A 155 10.14 7.56 3.43
CA VAL A 155 9.15 7.09 2.46
C VAL A 155 9.62 5.79 1.82
N ASN A 156 8.84 4.74 1.95
CA ASN A 156 9.15 3.44 1.37
C ASN A 156 7.92 2.86 0.66
N ALA A 157 8.14 1.95 -0.26
CA ALA A 157 7.06 1.17 -0.86
C ALA A 157 7.30 -0.33 -0.67
N ILE A 158 6.20 -1.07 -0.52
CA ILE A 158 6.19 -2.51 -0.50
C ILE A 158 5.64 -3.00 -1.85
N ALA A 159 6.27 -4.01 -2.44
CA ALA A 159 5.86 -4.65 -3.68
C ALA A 159 5.35 -6.07 -3.40
N PRO A 160 4.05 -6.25 -3.09
CA PRO A 160 3.48 -7.56 -2.88
C PRO A 160 3.33 -8.33 -4.20
N SER A 161 3.27 -9.65 -4.10
CA SER A 161 2.69 -10.52 -5.11
C SER A 161 1.24 -10.84 -4.76
N LEU A 162 0.68 -11.90 -5.38
CA LEU A 162 -0.69 -12.34 -5.14
C LEU A 162 -0.89 -12.67 -3.66
N THR A 163 -1.72 -11.87 -3.02
CA THR A 163 -2.02 -11.91 -1.59
C THR A 163 -3.50 -12.18 -1.39
N ASN A 164 -3.82 -13.07 -0.47
CA ASN A 164 -5.19 -13.42 -0.11
C ASN A 164 -5.88 -12.23 0.57
N THR A 165 -6.69 -11.53 -0.20
CA THR A 165 -7.42 -10.31 0.19
C THR A 165 -8.77 -10.28 -0.51
N PRO A 166 -9.76 -9.54 -0.01
CA PRO A 166 -11.01 -9.30 -0.73
C PRO A 166 -10.80 -8.75 -2.15
N LEU A 167 -9.78 -7.89 -2.35
CA LEU A 167 -9.44 -7.35 -3.66
C LEU A 167 -9.00 -8.44 -4.66
N ALA A 168 -8.31 -9.46 -4.19
CA ALA A 168 -7.83 -10.58 -5.00
C ALA A 168 -8.82 -11.76 -5.09
N SER A 169 -10.00 -11.66 -4.48
CA SER A 169 -10.96 -12.77 -4.37
C SER A 169 -11.32 -13.38 -5.73
N GLY A 170 -11.45 -12.59 -6.79
CA GLY A 170 -11.71 -13.10 -8.14
C GLY A 170 -10.59 -13.98 -8.71
N LEU A 171 -9.36 -13.81 -8.22
CA LEU A 171 -8.18 -14.59 -8.62
C LEU A 171 -7.98 -15.84 -7.75
N LEU A 172 -8.61 -15.90 -6.58
CA LEU A 172 -8.43 -16.94 -5.56
C LEU A 172 -9.75 -17.62 -5.17
N ASN A 173 -10.76 -17.63 -6.06
CA ASN A 173 -12.11 -18.08 -5.76
C ASN A 173 -12.32 -19.59 -5.89
N SER A 174 -11.26 -20.39 -6.04
CA SER A 174 -11.32 -21.85 -5.96
C SER A 174 -10.01 -22.44 -5.45
N PRO A 175 -10.03 -23.66 -4.86
CA PRO A 175 -8.82 -24.36 -4.41
C PRO A 175 -7.76 -24.50 -5.51
N GLU A 176 -8.17 -24.77 -6.75
CA GLU A 176 -7.28 -24.95 -7.90
C GLU A 176 -6.56 -23.64 -8.25
N LYS A 177 -7.27 -22.50 -8.14
CA LYS A 177 -6.66 -21.17 -8.38
C LYS A 177 -5.71 -20.79 -7.26
N ILE A 178 -6.02 -21.11 -6.02
CA ILE A 178 -5.12 -20.90 -4.88
C ILE A 178 -3.84 -21.72 -5.05
N GLU A 179 -3.97 -23.00 -5.39
CA GLU A 179 -2.85 -23.90 -5.66
C GLU A 179 -2.00 -23.40 -6.84
N ALA A 180 -2.63 -23.05 -7.96
CA ALA A 180 -1.94 -22.50 -9.13
C ALA A 180 -1.25 -21.16 -8.81
N GLY A 181 -1.88 -20.32 -7.98
CA GLY A 181 -1.26 -19.10 -7.45
C GLY A 181 -0.04 -19.41 -6.60
N GLY A 182 -0.14 -20.39 -5.70
CA GLY A 182 0.95 -20.83 -4.84
C GLY A 182 2.17 -21.35 -5.62
N LYS A 183 1.94 -22.19 -6.63
CA LYS A 183 3.00 -22.77 -7.48
C LYS A 183 3.86 -21.72 -8.21
N ARG A 184 3.38 -20.49 -8.36
CA ARG A 184 4.16 -19.40 -8.96
C ARG A 184 5.18 -18.78 -8.01
N HIS A 185 5.05 -19.05 -6.72
CA HIS A 185 5.91 -18.49 -5.68
C HIS A 185 6.92 -19.55 -5.22
N PRO A 186 8.22 -19.25 -5.16
CA PRO A 186 9.21 -20.16 -4.60
C PRO A 186 8.87 -20.71 -3.21
N LEU A 187 8.17 -19.92 -2.36
CA LEU A 187 7.70 -20.39 -1.06
C LEU A 187 6.44 -21.29 -1.12
N GLY A 188 5.93 -21.62 -2.32
CA GLY A 188 4.86 -22.61 -2.53
C GLY A 188 3.47 -22.19 -2.09
N ARG A 189 3.23 -20.94 -1.75
CA ARG A 189 1.92 -20.42 -1.35
C ARG A 189 1.66 -19.01 -1.85
N VAL A 190 0.40 -18.60 -1.88
CA VAL A 190 0.02 -17.19 -1.98
C VAL A 190 0.34 -16.47 -0.67
N GLY A 191 0.55 -15.15 -0.73
CA GLY A 191 0.75 -14.34 0.46
C GLY A 191 -0.55 -14.19 1.27
N GLU A 192 -0.41 -13.94 2.56
CA GLU A 192 -1.51 -13.51 3.43
C GLU A 192 -1.38 -12.01 3.72
N SER A 193 -2.50 -11.36 4.07
CA SER A 193 -2.50 -9.93 4.43
C SER A 193 -1.51 -9.62 5.56
N SER A 194 -1.34 -10.54 6.49
CA SER A 194 -0.38 -10.44 7.60
C SER A 194 1.08 -10.45 7.16
N ASP A 195 1.43 -11.16 6.07
CA ASP A 195 2.81 -11.16 5.55
C ASP A 195 3.22 -9.73 5.17
N VAL A 196 2.32 -9.00 4.51
CA VAL A 196 2.56 -7.61 4.07
C VAL A 196 2.45 -6.62 5.23
N ALA A 197 1.46 -6.82 6.12
CA ALA A 197 1.23 -5.98 7.29
C ALA A 197 2.42 -5.97 8.26
N ASN A 198 3.10 -7.11 8.43
CA ASN A 198 4.28 -7.22 9.28
C ASN A 198 5.42 -6.29 8.79
N LEU A 199 5.69 -6.27 7.48
CA LEU A 199 6.69 -5.35 6.93
C LEU A 199 6.20 -3.90 6.99
N THR A 200 4.90 -3.65 6.79
CA THR A 200 4.34 -2.30 6.89
C THR A 200 4.54 -1.74 8.30
N ALA A 201 4.17 -2.49 9.33
CA ALA A 201 4.37 -2.11 10.72
C ALA A 201 5.84 -1.87 11.04
N PHE A 202 6.74 -2.77 10.59
CA PHE A 202 8.18 -2.58 10.71
C PHE A 202 8.66 -1.27 10.08
N LEU A 203 8.24 -0.95 8.86
CA LEU A 203 8.68 0.26 8.15
C LEU A 203 8.15 1.55 8.77
N VAL A 204 6.97 1.54 9.40
CA VAL A 204 6.44 2.74 10.05
C VAL A 204 6.94 2.90 11.49
N ALA A 205 7.48 1.85 12.10
CA ALA A 205 7.96 1.87 13.47
C ALA A 205 9.07 2.93 13.68
N PRO A 206 9.04 3.68 14.78
CA PRO A 206 9.94 4.81 15.01
C PRO A 206 11.39 4.40 15.23
N GLU A 207 11.68 3.16 15.61
CA GLU A 207 13.03 2.61 15.76
C GLU A 207 13.74 2.35 14.44
N ASN A 208 13.02 2.21 13.34
CA ASN A 208 13.59 1.87 12.03
C ASN A 208 13.98 3.13 11.24
N THR A 209 14.88 3.93 11.77
CA THR A 209 15.20 5.27 11.27
C THR A 209 16.09 5.31 10.02
N TRP A 210 16.69 4.17 9.61
CA TRP A 210 17.73 4.13 8.57
C TRP A 210 17.26 3.51 7.24
N ILE A 211 15.93 3.40 7.03
CA ILE A 211 15.33 2.81 5.83
C ILE A 211 14.43 3.85 5.16
N THR A 212 14.84 4.36 4.00
CA THR A 212 14.04 5.28 3.19
C THR A 212 14.36 5.12 1.71
N GLY A 213 13.40 5.46 0.83
CA GLY A 213 13.54 5.36 -0.63
C GLY A 213 13.52 3.93 -1.17
N GLN A 214 13.20 2.93 -0.35
CA GLN A 214 13.25 1.53 -0.74
C GLN A 214 11.94 1.03 -1.33
N ILE A 215 12.08 0.11 -2.28
CA ILE A 215 10.98 -0.71 -2.81
C ILE A 215 11.27 -2.16 -2.40
N ILE A 216 10.50 -2.68 -1.46
CA ILE A 216 10.79 -3.98 -0.84
C ILE A 216 9.76 -5.01 -1.27
N GLY A 217 10.21 -6.11 -1.88
CA GLY A 217 9.36 -7.23 -2.27
C GLY A 217 8.85 -8.02 -1.06
N VAL A 218 7.53 -8.29 -1.03
CA VAL A 218 6.90 -9.29 -0.14
C VAL A 218 6.10 -10.21 -1.05
N ASP A 219 6.79 -11.15 -1.68
CA ASP A 219 6.32 -11.84 -2.86
C ASP A 219 6.63 -13.35 -2.88
N GLY A 220 7.04 -13.90 -1.75
CA GLY A 220 7.40 -15.32 -1.66
C GLY A 220 8.59 -15.73 -2.55
N GLY A 221 9.43 -14.75 -2.92
CA GLY A 221 10.60 -14.95 -3.78
C GLY A 221 10.30 -14.82 -5.28
N MET A 222 9.08 -14.49 -5.68
CA MET A 222 8.65 -14.45 -7.08
C MET A 222 9.43 -13.42 -7.91
N GLY A 223 9.77 -12.28 -7.32
CA GLY A 223 10.47 -11.18 -8.01
C GLY A 223 11.99 -11.34 -8.08
N SER A 224 12.59 -12.27 -7.31
CA SER A 224 14.04 -12.33 -7.15
C SER A 224 14.66 -13.71 -7.34
N LEU A 225 13.86 -14.78 -7.25
CA LEU A 225 14.37 -16.15 -7.36
C LEU A 225 13.91 -16.81 -8.66
N LYS A 226 14.78 -17.63 -9.24
CA LYS A 226 14.37 -18.62 -10.26
C LYS A 226 14.10 -19.93 -9.52
N PRO A 227 12.88 -20.49 -9.62
CA PRO A 227 12.64 -21.85 -9.15
C PRO A 227 13.58 -22.83 -9.85
N ALA A 228 14.02 -23.85 -9.12
CA ALA A 228 14.87 -24.91 -9.66
C ALA A 228 14.07 -25.80 -10.65
#